data_d9f9b39cb5ac5bf3186dd5e92ec38cba
#
_entry.id   d9f9b39cb5ac5bf3186dd5e92ec38cba
#
_cell.length_a   1.000
_cell.length_b   1.000
_cell.length_c   1.000
_cell.angle_alpha   90.00
_cell.angle_beta   90.00
_cell.angle_gamma   90.00
#
_symmetry.space_group_name_H-M   'P 1'
#
loop_
_entity.id
_entity.type
_entity.pdbx_description
1 polymer ?
#
loop_
_entity_poly.entity_id
_entity_poly.type
_entity_poly.pdbx_seq_one_letter_code
_entity_poly.pdbx_strand_id
1 'polypeptide(L)'
;APVATQAPQSIQQVLTKSGTEFNLYGYIRADASYQIKGASTMYNNISGVPLEHTPEESAQKDQLHSTVYVTRFGLNFKTPTTAGDVGGKLEMDFFGAATRDQFRIRHAYLTFDKWLIGQTWSTFIAPEYYPETIDAGTFVGSALLRSPMVRYSDNLTANTSFAVSVEDPKYTAATDPDNKMRLPALVGRLNHKFANGSMLSGRSFVAEKRTNNDSEWAWGVGLGGKYQITPDTLLKADYYHVKGDGRFLLWSNSGYAIDEQNNMHSNEFDTVSLGVTHQFTPKIRSTLAYGYMKAKDDNRFAELQHNSTTQNKQLWQGWANTMYNPYKPITLGVEYVYGERETFDGRNGVDNRFNMIASYDF
;
A
#
# COMPACT_ATOMS: atom_id res chain seq x y z
N ALA A 1 -47.50 25.42 -21.70
CA ALA A 1 -46.89 24.08 -21.74
C ALA A 1 -45.67 24.11 -20.81
N PRO A 2 -45.51 23.16 -19.84
CA PRO A 2 -44.35 23.14 -19.00
C PRO A 2 -43.11 22.78 -19.86
N VAL A 3 -42.09 23.62 -19.77
CA VAL A 3 -40.79 23.37 -20.35
C VAL A 3 -40.25 22.16 -19.61
N ALA A 4 -40.11 21.01 -20.32
CA ALA A 4 -39.45 19.86 -19.78
C ALA A 4 -37.99 20.25 -19.50
N THR A 5 -37.63 20.37 -18.24
CA THR A 5 -36.25 20.49 -17.80
C THR A 5 -35.55 19.19 -18.20
N GLN A 6 -34.75 19.26 -19.26
CA GLN A 6 -33.83 18.16 -19.57
C GLN A 6 -32.97 17.88 -18.35
N ALA A 7 -32.96 16.63 -17.91
CA ALA A 7 -32.00 16.19 -16.90
C ALA A 7 -30.60 16.57 -17.37
N PRO A 8 -29.72 17.04 -16.46
CA PRO A 8 -28.36 17.40 -16.85
C PRO A 8 -27.70 16.20 -17.53
N GLN A 9 -27.21 16.44 -18.74
CA GLN A 9 -26.47 15.42 -19.48
C GLN A 9 -25.23 15.03 -18.63
N SER A 10 -25.08 13.75 -18.37
CA SER A 10 -23.90 13.27 -17.64
C SER A 10 -22.62 13.66 -18.39
N ILE A 11 -21.52 13.89 -17.69
CA ILE A 11 -20.19 14.13 -18.28
C ILE A 11 -19.83 13.05 -19.29
N GLN A 12 -20.27 11.83 -19.10
CA GLN A 12 -20.16 10.74 -20.06
C GLN A 12 -20.70 11.08 -21.44
N GLN A 13 -21.84 11.72 -21.54
CA GLN A 13 -22.44 12.07 -22.83
C GLN A 13 -21.70 13.16 -23.59
N VAL A 14 -21.04 14.08 -22.87
CA VAL A 14 -20.31 15.20 -23.49
C VAL A 14 -18.96 14.73 -24.07
N LEU A 15 -18.35 13.70 -23.49
CA LEU A 15 -17.01 13.22 -23.87
C LEU A 15 -17.02 12.05 -24.85
N THR A 16 -18.18 11.57 -25.28
CA THR A 16 -18.31 10.38 -26.14
C THR A 16 -18.22 10.65 -27.64
N LYS A 17 -17.84 11.84 -28.10
CA LYS A 17 -17.68 12.14 -29.54
C LYS A 17 -16.73 11.18 -30.29
N SER A 18 -15.79 10.57 -29.57
CA SER A 18 -14.85 9.57 -30.10
C SER A 18 -15.27 8.12 -29.86
N GLY A 19 -16.44 7.88 -29.27
CA GLY A 19 -16.88 6.54 -28.84
C GLY A 19 -16.25 6.08 -27.53
N THR A 20 -15.50 6.95 -26.83
CA THR A 20 -14.88 6.65 -25.55
C THR A 20 -15.87 6.90 -24.41
N GLU A 21 -16.02 5.94 -23.51
CA GLU A 21 -16.75 6.09 -22.25
C GLU A 21 -15.79 6.52 -21.16
N PHE A 22 -16.17 7.54 -20.36
CA PHE A 22 -15.43 8.01 -19.21
C PHE A 22 -16.25 7.85 -17.94
N ASN A 23 -15.61 7.45 -16.85
CA ASN A 23 -16.18 7.42 -15.52
C ASN A 23 -15.25 8.17 -14.56
N LEU A 24 -15.73 9.31 -14.05
CA LEU A 24 -15.05 10.10 -13.02
C LEU A 24 -15.42 9.56 -11.65
N TYR A 25 -14.42 9.39 -10.78
CA TYR A 25 -14.60 8.98 -9.40
C TYR A 25 -13.57 9.66 -8.51
N GLY A 26 -13.81 9.62 -7.22
CA GLY A 26 -12.87 10.15 -6.25
C GLY A 26 -13.55 10.54 -4.95
N TYR A 27 -12.81 11.26 -4.13
CA TYR A 27 -13.32 11.80 -2.88
C TYR A 27 -12.60 13.10 -2.51
N ILE A 28 -13.33 13.95 -1.81
CA ILE A 28 -12.77 15.04 -1.02
C ILE A 28 -12.64 14.52 0.40
N ARG A 29 -11.45 14.61 0.99
CA ARG A 29 -11.18 14.03 2.29
C ARG A 29 -10.42 14.99 3.19
N ALA A 30 -10.94 15.20 4.40
CA ALA A 30 -10.27 15.90 5.49
C ALA A 30 -9.83 14.90 6.55
N ASP A 31 -8.58 15.00 6.96
CA ASP A 31 -7.95 14.13 7.95
C ASP A 31 -7.43 14.96 9.11
N ALA A 32 -7.55 14.44 10.32
CA ALA A 32 -6.88 14.96 11.51
C ALA A 32 -6.24 13.82 12.30
N SER A 33 -5.10 14.08 12.92
CA SER A 33 -4.41 13.14 13.77
C SER A 33 -3.89 13.85 15.02
N TYR A 34 -4.24 13.32 16.18
CA TYR A 34 -3.62 13.71 17.44
C TYR A 34 -2.61 12.66 17.82
N GLN A 35 -1.33 13.03 17.83
CA GLN A 35 -0.22 12.15 18.09
C GLN A 35 0.30 12.38 19.51
N ILE A 36 0.01 11.45 20.40
CA ILE A 36 0.56 11.42 21.77
C ILE A 36 2.06 11.18 21.68
N LYS A 37 2.46 10.19 20.86
CA LYS A 37 3.82 9.93 20.42
C LYS A 37 3.81 9.58 18.93
N GLY A 38 4.76 10.08 18.17
CA GLY A 38 4.79 9.81 16.74
C GLY A 38 5.87 10.57 16.02
N ALA A 39 5.82 10.61 14.71
CA ALA A 39 6.72 11.37 13.86
C ALA A 39 6.18 12.78 13.62
N SER A 40 7.00 13.61 13.00
CA SER A 40 6.59 14.97 12.57
C SER A 40 5.64 14.98 11.38
N THR A 41 5.30 13.82 10.84
CA THR A 41 4.44 13.67 9.66
C THR A 41 2.99 13.43 10.04
N MET A 42 2.08 13.84 9.16
CA MET A 42 0.64 13.65 9.35
C MET A 42 0.24 12.18 9.49
N TYR A 43 0.77 11.33 8.63
CA TYR A 43 0.39 9.93 8.55
C TYR A 43 1.38 9.00 9.22
N ASN A 44 0.96 7.76 9.38
CA ASN A 44 1.74 6.71 10.00
C ASN A 44 3.15 6.64 9.42
N ASN A 45 4.13 6.74 10.29
CA ASN A 45 5.55 6.55 10.00
C ASN A 45 6.20 5.77 11.13
N ILE A 46 5.61 4.65 11.51
CA ILE A 46 6.11 3.81 12.61
C ILE A 46 7.58 3.42 12.43
N SER A 47 8.00 3.20 11.20
CA SER A 47 9.38 2.82 10.88
C SER A 47 10.41 3.91 11.13
N GLY A 48 9.99 5.16 11.28
CA GLY A 48 10.84 6.33 11.48
C GLY A 48 10.46 7.19 12.69
N VAL A 49 9.58 6.73 13.58
CA VAL A 49 9.26 7.49 14.80
C VAL A 49 10.51 7.69 15.64
N PRO A 50 10.63 8.82 16.38
CA PRO A 50 11.75 9.07 17.25
C PRO A 50 11.97 7.95 18.25
N LEU A 51 13.23 7.65 18.53
CA LEU A 51 13.59 6.69 19.58
C LEU A 51 13.29 7.27 20.97
N GLU A 52 12.86 6.42 21.89
CA GLU A 52 12.53 6.82 23.25
C GLU A 52 13.73 7.45 23.97
N HIS A 53 13.45 8.42 24.82
CA HIS A 53 14.43 9.17 25.62
C HIS A 53 15.38 10.02 24.77
N THR A 54 14.96 10.43 23.58
CA THR A 54 15.69 11.37 22.74
C THR A 54 15.01 12.75 22.76
N PRO A 55 15.76 13.82 22.45
CA PRO A 55 15.16 15.16 22.31
C PRO A 55 14.09 15.22 21.23
N GLU A 56 14.23 14.45 20.15
CA GLU A 56 13.27 14.38 19.05
C GLU A 56 11.94 13.81 19.51
N GLU A 57 11.93 12.80 20.37
CA GLU A 57 10.70 12.26 20.97
C GLU A 57 9.94 13.33 21.73
N SER A 58 10.63 14.05 22.59
CA SER A 58 10.03 15.12 23.39
C SER A 58 9.51 16.27 22.53
N ALA A 59 10.20 16.58 21.44
CA ALA A 59 9.80 17.66 20.52
C ALA A 59 8.57 17.31 19.68
N GLN A 60 8.30 16.01 19.43
CA GLN A 60 7.27 15.56 18.50
C GLN A 60 6.06 14.93 19.18
N LYS A 61 6.00 14.87 20.49
CA LYS A 61 4.83 14.39 21.21
C LYS A 61 3.73 15.45 21.34
N ASP A 62 2.50 14.98 21.61
CA ASP A 62 1.33 15.82 21.90
C ASP A 62 1.05 16.86 20.80
N GLN A 63 1.00 16.40 19.53
CA GLN A 63 0.77 17.25 18.37
C GLN A 63 -0.52 16.91 17.64
N LEU A 64 -1.24 17.97 17.23
CA LEU A 64 -2.38 17.86 16.33
C LEU A 64 -1.91 18.20 14.89
N HIS A 65 -2.23 17.31 13.97
CA HIS A 65 -2.03 17.52 12.53
C HIS A 65 -3.35 17.41 11.78
N SER A 66 -3.51 18.16 10.72
CA SER A 66 -4.67 18.06 9.83
C SER A 66 -4.29 18.35 8.39
N THR A 67 -5.03 17.76 7.45
CA THR A 67 -4.78 17.96 6.03
C THR A 67 -5.96 17.58 5.15
N VAL A 68 -5.94 18.02 3.91
CA VAL A 68 -6.85 17.58 2.84
C VAL A 68 -6.11 16.94 1.65
N TYR A 69 -4.79 16.76 1.74
CA TYR A 69 -3.98 16.40 0.57
C TYR A 69 -4.06 14.93 0.13
N VAL A 70 -4.78 14.08 0.83
CA VAL A 70 -5.13 12.75 0.30
C VAL A 70 -6.44 12.73 -0.48
N THR A 71 -7.09 13.89 -0.64
CA THR A 71 -8.15 14.08 -1.63
C THR A 71 -7.70 13.50 -2.97
N ARG A 72 -8.58 12.71 -3.58
CA ARG A 72 -8.23 11.87 -4.73
C ARG A 72 -9.26 12.05 -5.82
N PHE A 73 -8.82 11.99 -7.06
CA PHE A 73 -9.70 11.82 -8.19
C PHE A 73 -9.09 10.89 -9.24
N GLY A 74 -9.95 10.26 -10.00
CA GLY A 74 -9.56 9.34 -11.04
C GLY A 74 -10.56 9.29 -12.18
N LEU A 75 -10.07 8.80 -13.31
CA LEU A 75 -10.84 8.52 -14.50
C LEU A 75 -10.61 7.06 -14.90
N ASN A 76 -11.69 6.34 -15.11
CA ASN A 76 -11.68 5.12 -15.89
C ASN A 76 -12.14 5.46 -17.30
N PHE A 77 -11.54 4.87 -18.32
CA PHE A 77 -11.97 5.07 -19.70
C PHE A 77 -11.95 3.75 -20.46
N LYS A 78 -12.82 3.68 -21.48
CA LYS A 78 -12.98 2.52 -22.34
C LYS A 78 -13.38 2.99 -23.73
N THR A 79 -12.67 2.51 -24.73
CA THR A 79 -12.93 2.81 -26.13
C THR A 79 -13.13 1.50 -26.89
N PRO A 80 -14.33 1.22 -27.46
CA PRO A 80 -14.53 0.08 -28.32
C PRO A 80 -13.70 0.21 -29.59
N THR A 81 -13.07 -0.89 -30.01
CA THR A 81 -12.39 -1.00 -31.31
C THR A 81 -12.83 -2.27 -32.02
N THR A 82 -12.51 -2.39 -33.31
CA THR A 82 -12.81 -3.60 -34.09
C THR A 82 -12.06 -4.84 -33.58
N ALA A 83 -10.97 -4.65 -32.84
CA ALA A 83 -10.16 -5.73 -32.27
C ALA A 83 -10.48 -6.01 -30.80
N GLY A 84 -11.38 -5.24 -30.18
CA GLY A 84 -11.75 -5.32 -28.76
C GLY A 84 -11.68 -3.96 -28.07
N ASP A 85 -12.01 -3.95 -26.79
CA ASP A 85 -12.01 -2.72 -26.00
C ASP A 85 -10.61 -2.35 -25.49
N VAL A 86 -10.22 -1.10 -25.70
CA VAL A 86 -9.06 -0.48 -25.04
C VAL A 86 -9.57 0.27 -23.82
N GLY A 87 -9.09 -0.08 -22.66
CA GLY A 87 -9.46 0.56 -21.41
C GLY A 87 -8.27 1.20 -20.71
N GLY A 88 -8.53 1.83 -19.60
CA GLY A 88 -7.47 2.39 -18.78
C GLY A 88 -7.97 3.12 -17.55
N LYS A 89 -7.01 3.56 -16.76
CA LYS A 89 -7.23 4.32 -15.53
C LYS A 89 -6.16 5.39 -15.39
N LEU A 90 -6.58 6.56 -14.90
CA LEU A 90 -5.70 7.59 -14.40
C LEU A 90 -6.22 8.03 -13.04
N GLU A 91 -5.44 7.84 -11.98
CA GLU A 91 -5.79 8.21 -10.61
C GLU A 91 -4.70 9.04 -9.98
N MET A 92 -5.08 10.13 -9.34
CA MET A 92 -4.17 11.10 -8.73
C MET A 92 -4.64 11.52 -7.34
N ASP A 93 -3.67 11.91 -6.51
CA ASP A 93 -3.87 12.64 -5.26
C ASP A 93 -2.87 13.81 -5.14
N PHE A 94 -2.83 14.46 -3.98
CA PHE A 94 -1.95 15.59 -3.71
C PHE A 94 -0.80 15.23 -2.75
N PHE A 95 -0.49 13.97 -2.61
CA PHE A 95 0.52 13.45 -1.68
C PHE A 95 1.90 13.29 -2.36
N GLY A 96 2.26 14.22 -3.28
CA GLY A 96 3.33 14.04 -4.25
C GLY A 96 4.74 14.38 -3.79
N ALA A 97 4.94 15.22 -2.78
CA ALA A 97 6.28 15.64 -2.36
C ALA A 97 6.39 15.86 -0.86
N ALA A 98 7.61 16.04 -0.37
CA ALA A 98 7.87 16.33 1.04
C ALA A 98 7.20 17.63 1.51
N THR A 99 7.03 18.61 0.61
CA THR A 99 6.34 19.87 0.89
C THR A 99 4.82 19.77 0.78
N ARG A 100 4.31 18.67 0.20
CA ARG A 100 2.89 18.34 0.08
C ARG A 100 2.11 19.29 -0.81
N ASP A 101 0.84 19.00 -1.08
CA ASP A 101 -0.02 19.72 -2.03
C ASP A 101 0.43 19.61 -3.50
N GLN A 102 1.31 18.65 -3.83
CA GLN A 102 1.70 18.37 -5.19
C GLN A 102 1.03 17.12 -5.73
N PHE A 103 0.66 17.17 -6.99
CA PHE A 103 0.08 16.02 -7.67
C PHE A 103 1.00 14.81 -7.60
N ARG A 104 0.38 13.66 -7.31
CA ARG A 104 1.01 12.35 -7.41
C ARG A 104 0.17 11.46 -8.31
N ILE A 105 0.80 10.87 -9.33
CA ILE A 105 0.18 9.79 -10.09
C ILE A 105 0.20 8.53 -9.23
N ARG A 106 -0.99 7.99 -8.97
CA ARG A 106 -1.16 6.71 -8.28
C ARG A 106 -1.22 5.59 -9.28
N HIS A 107 -2.20 5.61 -10.15
CA HIS A 107 -2.39 4.64 -11.23
C HIS A 107 -2.45 5.37 -12.56
N ALA A 108 -1.75 4.83 -13.53
CA ALA A 108 -1.82 5.28 -14.92
C ALA A 108 -1.51 4.08 -15.80
N TYR A 109 -2.53 3.48 -16.40
CA TYR A 109 -2.35 2.30 -17.22
C TYR A 109 -3.40 2.18 -18.31
N LEU A 110 -3.06 1.41 -19.33
CA LEU A 110 -3.92 0.97 -20.41
C LEU A 110 -4.17 -0.54 -20.29
N THR A 111 -5.35 -0.95 -20.68
CA THR A 111 -5.72 -2.37 -20.78
C THR A 111 -6.21 -2.70 -22.18
N PHE A 112 -5.84 -3.88 -22.67
CA PHE A 112 -6.37 -4.45 -23.89
C PHE A 112 -6.44 -5.97 -23.72
N ASP A 113 -7.64 -6.52 -23.85
CA ASP A 113 -7.91 -7.94 -23.59
C ASP A 113 -7.37 -8.36 -22.20
N LYS A 114 -6.37 -9.24 -22.16
CA LYS A 114 -5.77 -9.78 -20.94
C LYS A 114 -4.50 -9.02 -20.49
N TRP A 115 -4.12 -7.98 -21.23
CA TRP A 115 -2.90 -7.21 -21.01
C TRP A 115 -3.17 -5.91 -20.28
N LEU A 116 -2.23 -5.53 -19.45
CA LEU A 116 -2.16 -4.22 -18.80
C LEU A 116 -0.74 -3.68 -18.98
N ILE A 117 -0.63 -2.41 -19.39
CA ILE A 117 0.65 -1.69 -19.54
C ILE A 117 0.55 -0.36 -18.81
N GLY A 118 1.44 -0.10 -17.89
CA GLY A 118 1.52 1.15 -17.13
C GLY A 118 1.80 0.93 -15.66
N GLN A 119 1.44 1.90 -14.83
CA GLN A 119 1.70 1.88 -13.39
C GLN A 119 0.44 1.53 -12.60
N THR A 120 0.55 0.53 -11.75
CA THR A 120 -0.48 0.14 -10.77
C THR A 120 0.19 -0.64 -9.63
N TRP A 121 -0.63 -1.17 -8.71
CA TRP A 121 -0.13 -2.03 -7.64
C TRP A 121 0.70 -3.17 -8.19
N SER A 122 1.89 -3.37 -7.60
CA SER A 122 2.71 -4.53 -7.91
C SER A 122 1.88 -5.81 -7.82
N THR A 123 2.10 -6.73 -8.73
CA THR A 123 1.45 -8.04 -8.74
C THR A 123 1.77 -8.84 -7.47
N PHE A 124 2.89 -8.53 -6.82
CA PHE A 124 3.29 -9.19 -5.56
C PHE A 124 2.49 -8.74 -4.34
N ILE A 125 1.96 -7.52 -4.31
CA ILE A 125 1.17 -7.05 -3.18
C ILE A 125 -0.32 -7.35 -3.35
N ALA A 126 -1.03 -7.43 -2.24
CA ALA A 126 -2.45 -7.77 -2.21
C ALA A 126 -3.22 -6.80 -1.30
N PRO A 127 -3.45 -5.54 -1.74
CA PRO A 127 -4.13 -4.53 -0.93
C PRO A 127 -5.54 -4.96 -0.50
N GLU A 128 -6.19 -5.81 -1.26
CA GLU A 128 -7.52 -6.36 -0.95
C GLU A 128 -7.54 -7.23 0.31
N TYR A 129 -6.38 -7.70 0.78
CA TYR A 129 -6.25 -8.49 2.02
C TYR A 129 -5.71 -7.67 3.19
N TYR A 130 -5.49 -6.38 3.00
CA TYR A 130 -5.09 -5.49 4.09
C TYR A 130 -6.31 -5.06 4.89
N PRO A 131 -6.21 -5.10 6.24
CA PRO A 131 -7.27 -4.62 7.10
C PRO A 131 -7.57 -3.14 6.83
N GLU A 132 -8.83 -2.76 6.98
CA GLU A 132 -9.25 -1.38 6.80
C GLU A 132 -8.60 -0.48 7.85
N THR A 133 -8.05 0.65 7.40
CA THR A 133 -7.50 1.72 8.22
C THR A 133 -7.92 3.06 7.62
N ILE A 134 -8.05 4.08 8.46
CA ILE A 134 -8.29 5.46 8.00
C ILE A 134 -7.00 6.24 7.80
N ASP A 135 -5.89 5.76 8.33
CA ASP A 135 -4.59 6.37 8.10
C ASP A 135 -4.12 6.09 6.67
N ALA A 136 -3.75 7.15 5.94
CA ALA A 136 -3.28 7.01 4.56
C ALA A 136 -1.81 6.60 4.46
N GLY A 137 -1.10 6.49 5.56
CA GLY A 137 0.25 5.96 5.62
C GLY A 137 0.29 4.44 5.54
N THR A 138 1.48 3.91 5.29
CA THR A 138 1.70 2.47 5.27
C THR A 138 1.76 1.94 6.69
N PHE A 139 0.93 0.97 7.03
CA PHE A 139 0.94 0.29 8.32
C PHE A 139 1.82 -0.97 8.29
N VAL A 140 2.22 -1.45 9.46
CA VAL A 140 3.04 -2.66 9.59
C VAL A 140 2.27 -3.86 9.03
N GLY A 141 2.95 -4.69 8.26
CA GLY A 141 2.35 -5.85 7.60
C GLY A 141 1.88 -5.59 6.18
N SER A 142 2.11 -4.39 5.66
CA SER A 142 1.72 -4.01 4.31
C SER A 142 2.86 -3.40 3.52
N ALA A 143 2.73 -3.42 2.21
CA ALA A 143 3.52 -2.63 1.27
C ALA A 143 2.58 -1.98 0.27
N LEU A 144 2.78 -0.68 0.02
CA LEU A 144 1.97 0.08 -0.92
C LEU A 144 2.81 0.45 -2.14
N LEU A 145 3.30 -0.56 -2.84
CA LEU A 145 4.15 -0.41 -4.00
C LEU A 145 3.34 -0.36 -5.29
N ARG A 146 3.43 0.75 -6.01
CA ARG A 146 2.97 0.87 -7.40
C ARG A 146 4.19 0.93 -8.30
N SER A 147 4.16 0.17 -9.39
CA SER A 147 5.31 0.01 -10.28
C SER A 147 4.86 0.07 -11.74
N PRO A 148 5.62 0.70 -12.63
CA PRO A 148 5.47 0.50 -14.06
C PRO A 148 5.66 -0.97 -14.42
N MET A 149 4.78 -1.50 -15.27
CA MET A 149 4.77 -2.92 -15.59
C MET A 149 4.09 -3.24 -16.91
N VAL A 150 4.33 -4.44 -17.37
CA VAL A 150 3.48 -5.16 -18.34
C VAL A 150 2.98 -6.41 -17.64
N ARG A 151 1.67 -6.59 -17.60
CA ARG A 151 0.98 -7.71 -16.93
C ARG A 151 0.08 -8.45 -17.90
N TYR A 152 0.15 -9.76 -17.84
CA TYR A 152 -0.80 -10.66 -18.46
C TYR A 152 -1.61 -11.37 -17.38
N SER A 153 -2.94 -11.39 -17.51
CA SER A 153 -3.83 -12.05 -16.56
C SER A 153 -4.84 -12.90 -17.31
N ASP A 154 -5.15 -14.09 -16.79
CA ASP A 154 -6.15 -14.97 -17.36
C ASP A 154 -6.77 -15.87 -16.30
N ASN A 155 -7.85 -16.54 -16.67
CA ASN A 155 -8.50 -17.55 -15.85
C ASN A 155 -7.98 -18.93 -16.23
N LEU A 156 -7.61 -19.74 -15.22
CA LEU A 156 -7.33 -21.17 -15.39
C LEU A 156 -8.63 -21.99 -15.33
N THR A 157 -9.53 -21.59 -14.44
CA THR A 157 -10.87 -22.16 -14.26
C THR A 157 -11.86 -21.03 -13.98
N ALA A 158 -13.13 -21.33 -13.79
CA ALA A 158 -14.13 -20.33 -13.39
C ALA A 158 -13.80 -19.64 -12.05
N ASN A 159 -13.04 -20.30 -11.16
CA ASN A 159 -12.75 -19.83 -9.81
C ASN A 159 -11.26 -19.57 -9.54
N THR A 160 -10.38 -19.92 -10.47
CA THR A 160 -8.92 -19.76 -10.32
C THR A 160 -8.37 -18.93 -11.44
N SER A 161 -7.65 -17.88 -11.10
CA SER A 161 -6.99 -16.96 -12.04
C SER A 161 -5.53 -16.80 -11.71
N PHE A 162 -4.75 -16.31 -12.68
CA PHE A 162 -3.36 -15.97 -12.50
C PHE A 162 -3.02 -14.64 -13.13
N ALA A 163 -1.93 -14.06 -12.68
CA ALA A 163 -1.29 -12.90 -13.28
C ALA A 163 0.22 -13.11 -13.30
N VAL A 164 0.86 -12.71 -14.39
CA VAL A 164 2.32 -12.67 -14.52
C VAL A 164 2.69 -11.30 -15.04
N SER A 165 3.69 -10.68 -14.44
CA SER A 165 4.16 -9.35 -14.84
C SER A 165 5.67 -9.26 -14.90
N VAL A 166 6.13 -8.33 -15.72
CA VAL A 166 7.48 -7.78 -15.66
C VAL A 166 7.34 -6.34 -15.17
N GLU A 167 8.08 -6.01 -14.11
CA GLU A 167 7.93 -4.76 -13.38
C GLU A 167 9.26 -4.02 -13.26
N ASP A 168 9.20 -2.70 -13.18
CA ASP A 168 10.39 -1.90 -12.88
C ASP A 168 10.91 -2.28 -11.48
N PRO A 169 12.16 -2.74 -11.35
CA PRO A 169 12.71 -3.19 -10.08
C PRO A 169 13.27 -2.06 -9.22
N LYS A 170 13.21 -0.81 -9.67
CA LYS A 170 13.85 0.31 -9.00
C LYS A 170 13.18 0.65 -7.69
N TYR A 171 14.02 1.00 -6.74
CA TYR A 171 13.62 1.58 -5.49
C TYR A 171 13.99 3.06 -5.48
N THR A 172 13.04 3.92 -5.16
CA THR A 172 13.22 5.37 -5.22
C THR A 172 13.71 5.99 -3.91
N ALA A 173 13.74 5.23 -2.80
CA ALA A 173 14.28 5.73 -1.54
C ALA A 173 15.81 5.69 -1.55
N ALA A 174 16.41 6.68 -0.94
CA ALA A 174 17.86 6.95 -0.96
C ALA A 174 18.73 5.95 -0.16
N THR A 175 18.19 4.79 0.20
CA THR A 175 18.88 3.78 1.01
C THR A 175 19.79 2.85 0.21
N ASP A 176 19.72 2.90 -1.13
CA ASP A 176 20.53 2.07 -2.02
C ASP A 176 21.27 2.95 -3.04
N PRO A 177 22.29 3.73 -2.63
CA PRO A 177 22.90 4.78 -3.45
C PRO A 177 23.58 4.27 -4.72
N ASP A 178 24.10 3.05 -4.72
CA ASP A 178 24.80 2.45 -5.86
C ASP A 178 23.93 1.48 -6.66
N ASN A 179 22.64 1.56 -6.50
CA ASN A 179 21.67 0.65 -7.09
C ASN A 179 21.59 0.82 -8.61
N LYS A 180 22.05 -0.19 -9.35
CA LYS A 180 21.97 -0.25 -10.83
C LYS A 180 21.12 -1.42 -11.26
N MET A 181 19.98 -1.14 -11.88
CA MET A 181 19.07 -2.17 -12.37
C MET A 181 19.17 -2.31 -13.88
N ARG A 182 19.36 -3.55 -14.35
CA ARG A 182 19.42 -3.88 -15.78
C ARG A 182 18.29 -4.80 -16.23
N LEU A 183 17.73 -5.59 -15.32
CA LEU A 183 16.69 -6.56 -15.62
C LEU A 183 15.39 -6.16 -14.90
N PRO A 184 14.21 -6.34 -15.53
CA PRO A 184 12.95 -6.17 -14.84
C PRO A 184 12.78 -7.25 -13.76
N ALA A 185 11.97 -6.95 -12.75
CA ALA A 185 11.48 -7.95 -11.81
C ALA A 185 10.44 -8.84 -12.51
N LEU A 186 10.50 -10.13 -12.26
CA LEU A 186 9.48 -11.09 -12.71
C LEU A 186 8.58 -11.44 -11.53
N VAL A 187 7.27 -11.28 -11.69
CA VAL A 187 6.28 -11.46 -10.61
C VAL A 187 5.16 -12.35 -11.09
N GLY A 188 4.72 -13.25 -10.22
CA GLY A 188 3.59 -14.13 -10.46
C GLY A 188 2.60 -14.16 -9.31
N ARG A 189 1.34 -14.36 -9.64
CA ARG A 189 0.24 -14.44 -8.68
C ARG A 189 -0.80 -15.47 -9.13
N LEU A 190 -1.28 -16.24 -8.17
CA LEU A 190 -2.37 -17.20 -8.35
C LEU A 190 -3.49 -16.87 -7.36
N ASN A 191 -4.74 -16.78 -7.84
CA ASN A 191 -5.91 -16.45 -7.02
C ASN A 191 -6.94 -17.56 -7.13
N HIS A 192 -7.59 -17.87 -6.00
CA HIS A 192 -8.73 -18.77 -5.96
C HIS A 192 -9.89 -18.10 -5.23
N LYS A 193 -11.07 -18.14 -5.83
CA LYS A 193 -12.31 -17.60 -5.27
C LYS A 193 -13.22 -18.75 -4.84
N PHE A 194 -13.70 -18.71 -3.60
CA PHE A 194 -14.63 -19.67 -3.04
C PHE A 194 -16.08 -19.21 -3.20
N ALA A 195 -17.03 -20.15 -3.06
CA ALA A 195 -18.45 -19.90 -3.30
C ALA A 195 -19.07 -18.80 -2.40
N ASN A 196 -18.54 -18.62 -1.19
CA ASN A 196 -19.02 -17.58 -0.26
C ASN A 196 -18.38 -16.20 -0.45
N GLY A 197 -17.61 -16.00 -1.53
CA GLY A 197 -16.87 -14.78 -1.79
C GLY A 197 -15.51 -14.68 -1.09
N SER A 198 -15.14 -15.69 -0.29
CA SER A 198 -13.79 -15.80 0.28
C SER A 198 -12.76 -16.00 -0.83
N MET A 199 -11.55 -15.53 -0.61
CA MET A 199 -10.44 -15.60 -1.58
C MET A 199 -9.14 -16.02 -0.89
N LEU A 200 -8.30 -16.71 -1.66
CA LEU A 200 -6.94 -17.05 -1.29
C LEU A 200 -6.02 -16.74 -2.45
N SER A 201 -4.85 -16.17 -2.18
CA SER A 201 -3.85 -15.85 -3.21
C SER A 201 -2.44 -16.21 -2.77
N GLY A 202 -1.67 -16.80 -3.70
CA GLY A 202 -0.23 -17.01 -3.56
C GLY A 202 0.52 -16.11 -4.53
N ARG A 203 1.69 -15.59 -4.12
CA ARG A 203 2.50 -14.66 -4.93
C ARG A 203 3.97 -14.98 -4.79
N SER A 204 4.73 -14.63 -5.81
CA SER A 204 6.18 -14.74 -5.81
C SER A 204 6.81 -13.72 -6.74
N PHE A 205 8.03 -13.30 -6.44
CA PHE A 205 8.83 -12.50 -7.35
C PHE A 205 10.31 -12.85 -7.27
N VAL A 206 11.03 -12.51 -8.34
CA VAL A 206 12.50 -12.47 -8.38
C VAL A 206 12.94 -11.16 -9.02
N ALA A 207 14.03 -10.58 -8.52
CA ALA A 207 14.64 -9.36 -9.06
C ALA A 207 16.14 -9.37 -8.83
N GLU A 208 16.91 -8.96 -9.84
CA GLU A 208 18.34 -8.76 -9.65
C GLU A 208 18.59 -7.41 -8.98
N LYS A 209 19.39 -7.40 -7.94
CA LYS A 209 19.90 -6.19 -7.28
C LYS A 209 21.39 -6.06 -7.57
N ARG A 210 21.82 -4.88 -7.97
CA ARG A 210 23.20 -4.64 -8.39
C ARG A 210 23.76 -3.36 -7.82
N THR A 211 25.04 -3.44 -7.48
CA THR A 211 25.89 -2.28 -7.26
C THR A 211 26.96 -2.21 -8.38
N ASN A 212 27.91 -1.29 -8.25
CA ASN A 212 29.05 -1.25 -9.18
C ASN A 212 29.92 -2.51 -9.14
N ASN A 213 29.97 -3.20 -8.01
CA ASN A 213 30.95 -4.24 -7.72
C ASN A 213 30.34 -5.62 -7.47
N ASP A 214 29.04 -5.70 -7.24
CA ASP A 214 28.40 -6.97 -6.88
C ASP A 214 26.94 -7.02 -7.33
N SER A 215 26.40 -8.23 -7.39
CA SER A 215 24.98 -8.45 -7.69
C SER A 215 24.44 -9.63 -6.88
N GLU A 216 23.17 -9.49 -6.47
CA GLU A 216 22.45 -10.53 -5.74
C GLU A 216 21.02 -10.65 -6.29
N TRP A 217 20.46 -11.85 -6.21
CA TRP A 217 19.07 -12.07 -6.54
C TRP A 217 18.20 -11.86 -5.32
N ALA A 218 17.27 -10.90 -5.42
CA ALA A 218 16.19 -10.72 -4.46
C ALA A 218 15.00 -11.59 -4.85
N TRP A 219 14.25 -12.07 -3.86
CA TRP A 219 13.06 -12.86 -4.08
C TRP A 219 12.09 -12.72 -2.93
N GLY A 220 10.85 -13.09 -3.18
CA GLY A 220 9.81 -13.10 -2.16
C GLY A 220 8.72 -14.10 -2.46
N VAL A 221 8.03 -14.53 -1.43
CA VAL A 221 6.83 -15.35 -1.49
C VAL A 221 5.77 -14.74 -0.57
N GLY A 222 4.52 -14.84 -0.96
CA GLY A 222 3.41 -14.31 -0.18
C GLY A 222 2.19 -15.21 -0.26
N LEU A 223 1.43 -15.21 0.82
CA LEU A 223 0.15 -15.92 0.93
C LEU A 223 -0.82 -15.03 1.69
N GLY A 224 -1.98 -14.81 1.13
CA GLY A 224 -2.98 -13.98 1.75
C GLY A 224 -4.39 -14.38 1.34
N GLY A 225 -5.34 -13.86 2.08
CA GLY A 225 -6.73 -14.15 1.79
C GLY A 225 -7.70 -13.29 2.58
N LYS A 226 -8.95 -13.45 2.22
CA LYS A 226 -10.10 -12.93 2.96
C LYS A 226 -11.11 -14.05 3.13
N TYR A 227 -11.68 -14.11 4.32
CA TYR A 227 -12.66 -15.12 4.68
C TYR A 227 -13.92 -14.46 5.24
N GLN A 228 -15.04 -14.69 4.57
CA GLN A 228 -16.34 -14.21 5.03
C GLN A 228 -16.85 -15.17 6.10
N ILE A 229 -16.64 -14.81 7.38
CA ILE A 229 -17.00 -15.64 8.53
C ILE A 229 -18.52 -15.72 8.66
N THR A 230 -19.16 -14.55 8.58
CA THR A 230 -20.62 -14.39 8.52
C THR A 230 -20.93 -13.34 7.45
N PRO A 231 -22.19 -13.11 7.05
CA PRO A 231 -22.52 -12.03 6.13
C PRO A 231 -22.06 -10.63 6.59
N ASP A 232 -21.87 -10.44 7.89
CA ASP A 232 -21.49 -9.17 8.50
C ASP A 232 -20.04 -9.12 8.99
N THR A 233 -19.30 -10.23 8.95
CA THR A 233 -17.95 -10.32 9.53
C THR A 233 -16.96 -10.86 8.52
N LEU A 234 -15.94 -10.05 8.21
CA LEU A 234 -14.89 -10.34 7.25
C LEU A 234 -13.52 -10.40 7.93
N LEU A 235 -12.82 -11.52 7.78
CA LEU A 235 -11.43 -11.68 8.17
C LEU A 235 -10.52 -11.44 6.97
N LYS A 236 -9.46 -10.66 7.16
CA LYS A 236 -8.39 -10.45 6.18
C LYS A 236 -7.05 -10.80 6.81
N ALA A 237 -6.19 -11.46 6.05
CA ALA A 237 -4.85 -11.79 6.46
C ALA A 237 -3.90 -11.79 5.26
N ASP A 238 -2.68 -11.34 5.46
CA ASP A 238 -1.62 -11.42 4.47
C ASP A 238 -0.28 -11.69 5.14
N TYR A 239 0.52 -12.54 4.52
CA TYR A 239 1.87 -12.88 4.94
C TYR A 239 2.79 -12.81 3.74
N TYR A 240 3.97 -12.24 3.91
CA TYR A 240 5.04 -12.43 2.93
C TYR A 240 6.41 -12.51 3.58
N HIS A 241 7.28 -13.25 2.92
CA HIS A 241 8.71 -13.38 3.22
C HIS A 241 9.49 -12.82 2.04
N VAL A 242 10.42 -11.93 2.30
CA VAL A 242 11.24 -11.27 1.27
C VAL A 242 12.70 -11.29 1.68
N LYS A 243 13.57 -11.54 0.70
CA LYS A 243 15.01 -11.41 0.85
C LYS A 243 15.57 -10.49 -0.22
N GLY A 244 16.29 -9.46 0.21
CA GLY A 244 17.09 -8.61 -0.67
C GLY A 244 16.36 -7.46 -1.34
N ASP A 245 15.08 -7.20 -1.01
CA ASP A 245 14.33 -6.12 -1.63
C ASP A 245 13.66 -5.20 -0.60
N GLY A 246 14.18 -3.99 -0.45
CA GLY A 246 13.70 -2.98 0.48
C GLY A 246 12.37 -2.34 0.08
N ARG A 247 11.89 -2.54 -1.14
CA ARG A 247 10.61 -1.99 -1.61
C ARG A 247 9.40 -2.54 -0.84
N PHE A 248 9.54 -3.71 -0.23
CA PHE A 248 8.51 -4.38 0.56
C PHE A 248 8.70 -4.21 2.07
N LEU A 249 9.68 -3.42 2.46
CA LEU A 249 9.90 -2.96 3.83
C LEU A 249 9.37 -1.54 3.99
N LEU A 250 8.86 -1.22 5.17
CA LEU A 250 8.30 0.10 5.47
C LEU A 250 9.36 1.20 5.33
N TRP A 251 9.57 1.66 4.13
CA TRP A 251 10.29 2.87 3.67
C TRP A 251 11.67 3.14 4.28
N SER A 252 11.99 2.63 5.47
CA SER A 252 13.20 2.97 6.23
C SER A 252 14.24 1.87 6.30
N ASN A 253 13.92 0.66 5.87
CA ASN A 253 14.88 -0.44 5.87
C ASN A 253 15.45 -0.66 4.48
N SER A 254 16.77 -0.87 4.43
CA SER A 254 17.46 -1.24 3.20
C SER A 254 17.24 -2.72 2.85
N GLY A 255 17.19 -3.02 1.56
CA GLY A 255 17.12 -4.41 1.08
C GLY A 255 18.43 -5.15 1.21
N TYR A 256 19.54 -4.43 1.25
CA TYR A 256 20.89 -4.99 1.43
C TYR A 256 21.82 -3.97 2.10
N ALA A 257 22.93 -4.45 2.61
CA ALA A 257 24.05 -3.64 3.07
C ALA A 257 25.32 -4.05 2.32
N ILE A 258 26.28 -3.14 2.26
CA ILE A 258 27.58 -3.35 1.61
C ILE A 258 28.66 -3.41 2.67
N ASP A 259 29.51 -4.44 2.63
CA ASP A 259 30.64 -4.60 3.54
C ASP A 259 31.86 -3.76 3.10
N GLU A 260 32.94 -3.83 3.87
CA GLU A 260 34.18 -3.10 3.58
C GLU A 260 34.86 -3.53 2.27
N GLN A 261 34.56 -4.72 1.79
CA GLN A 261 35.06 -5.25 0.51
C GLN A 261 34.08 -4.99 -0.67
N ASN A 262 33.06 -4.18 -0.46
CA ASN A 262 32.02 -3.84 -1.43
C ASN A 262 31.13 -5.02 -1.85
N ASN A 263 31.00 -6.06 -1.02
CA ASN A 263 30.08 -7.17 -1.25
C ASN A 263 28.69 -6.87 -0.66
N MET A 264 27.65 -7.29 -1.37
CA MET A 264 26.25 -7.13 -0.94
C MET A 264 25.86 -8.23 0.05
N HIS A 265 25.11 -7.85 1.06
CA HIS A 265 24.50 -8.75 2.05
C HIS A 265 23.03 -8.42 2.21
N SER A 266 22.17 -9.36 1.84
CA SER A 266 20.72 -9.14 1.79
C SER A 266 20.09 -9.11 3.18
N ASN A 267 19.19 -8.16 3.37
CA ASN A 267 18.20 -8.20 4.45
C ASN A 267 17.14 -9.25 4.12
N GLU A 268 16.70 -9.97 5.12
CA GLU A 268 15.66 -11.00 4.99
C GLU A 268 14.64 -10.84 6.12
N PHE A 269 13.36 -10.85 5.78
CA PHE A 269 12.32 -10.51 6.76
C PHE A 269 10.99 -11.19 6.47
N ASP A 270 10.20 -11.32 7.53
CA ASP A 270 8.82 -11.78 7.50
C ASP A 270 7.88 -10.65 7.87
N THR A 271 6.71 -10.63 7.25
CA THR A 271 5.68 -9.62 7.45
C THR A 271 4.32 -10.27 7.50
N VAL A 272 3.51 -9.89 8.48
CA VAL A 272 2.14 -10.37 8.63
C VAL A 272 1.20 -9.23 8.94
N SER A 273 0.00 -9.26 8.36
CA SER A 273 -1.13 -8.42 8.75
C SER A 273 -2.36 -9.28 8.97
N LEU A 274 -3.18 -8.90 9.93
CA LEU A 274 -4.39 -9.62 10.31
C LEU A 274 -5.45 -8.62 10.76
N GLY A 275 -6.70 -8.78 10.33
CA GLY A 275 -7.77 -7.91 10.77
C GLY A 275 -9.15 -8.49 10.57
N VAL A 276 -10.07 -8.02 11.40
CA VAL A 276 -11.49 -8.38 11.35
C VAL A 276 -12.30 -7.11 11.24
N THR A 277 -13.19 -7.08 10.26
CA THR A 277 -14.18 -6.02 10.10
C THR A 277 -15.58 -6.57 10.34
N HIS A 278 -16.34 -5.91 11.20
CA HIS A 278 -17.72 -6.26 11.48
C HIS A 278 -18.67 -5.11 11.13
N GLN A 279 -19.71 -5.41 10.35
CA GLN A 279 -20.77 -4.48 9.99
C GLN A 279 -21.88 -4.60 11.05
N PHE A 280 -21.92 -3.65 11.99
CA PHE A 280 -22.91 -3.64 13.08
C PHE A 280 -24.30 -3.23 12.60
N THR A 281 -24.35 -2.23 11.75
CA THR A 281 -25.56 -1.73 11.10
C THR A 281 -25.24 -1.40 9.64
N PRO A 282 -26.22 -1.14 8.77
CA PRO A 282 -25.92 -0.67 7.41
C PRO A 282 -25.06 0.58 7.32
N LYS A 283 -24.94 1.34 8.43
CA LYS A 283 -24.21 2.61 8.49
C LYS A 283 -22.96 2.57 9.35
N ILE A 284 -22.74 1.55 10.17
CA ILE A 284 -21.64 1.48 11.13
C ILE A 284 -20.86 0.18 10.96
N ARG A 285 -19.56 0.31 10.76
CA ARG A 285 -18.62 -0.82 10.77
C ARG A 285 -17.39 -0.50 11.60
N SER A 286 -16.78 -1.52 12.17
CA SER A 286 -15.53 -1.41 12.93
C SER A 286 -14.53 -2.45 12.49
N THR A 287 -13.25 -2.10 12.57
CA THR A 287 -12.13 -2.99 12.28
C THR A 287 -11.19 -3.02 13.47
N LEU A 288 -10.74 -4.23 13.81
CA LEU A 288 -9.64 -4.49 14.73
C LEU A 288 -8.54 -5.19 13.95
N ALA A 289 -7.30 -4.67 14.02
CA ALA A 289 -6.22 -5.16 13.19
C ALA A 289 -4.87 -5.12 13.89
N TYR A 290 -3.95 -5.93 13.37
CA TYR A 290 -2.59 -6.08 13.86
C TYR A 290 -1.65 -6.33 12.69
N GLY A 291 -0.47 -5.72 12.75
CA GLY A 291 0.63 -5.94 11.82
C GLY A 291 1.93 -6.21 12.56
N TYR A 292 2.77 -7.06 11.98
CA TYR A 292 4.06 -7.44 12.54
C TYR A 292 5.09 -7.62 11.42
N MET A 293 6.29 -7.12 11.64
CA MET A 293 7.44 -7.33 10.75
C MET A 293 8.66 -7.69 11.59
N LYS A 294 9.39 -8.70 11.15
CA LYS A 294 10.65 -9.10 11.78
C LYS A 294 11.71 -9.41 10.73
N ALA A 295 12.87 -8.73 10.84
CA ALA A 295 14.05 -9.04 10.09
C ALA A 295 14.86 -10.15 10.80
N LYS A 296 15.60 -10.95 10.04
CA LYS A 296 16.60 -11.87 10.60
C LYS A 296 17.68 -11.06 11.30
N ASP A 297 18.09 -11.52 12.46
CA ASP A 297 19.09 -10.90 13.32
C ASP A 297 20.38 -11.73 13.45
N ASP A 298 20.48 -12.83 12.71
CA ASP A 298 21.59 -13.78 12.71
C ASP A 298 22.34 -13.88 11.37
N ASN A 299 22.07 -12.97 10.44
CA ASN A 299 22.74 -12.92 9.13
C ASN A 299 23.79 -11.79 9.07
N ARG A 300 24.54 -11.73 7.98
CA ARG A 300 25.58 -10.72 7.79
C ARG A 300 25.00 -9.30 7.71
N PHE A 301 23.82 -9.12 7.13
CA PHE A 301 23.13 -7.83 7.15
C PHE A 301 22.93 -7.32 8.57
N ALA A 302 22.43 -8.16 9.47
CA ALA A 302 22.21 -7.81 10.87
C ALA A 302 23.52 -7.44 11.58
N GLU A 303 24.60 -8.17 11.32
CA GLU A 303 25.93 -7.83 11.86
C GLU A 303 26.40 -6.46 11.41
N LEU A 304 26.20 -6.12 10.13
CA LEU A 304 26.56 -4.81 9.59
C LEU A 304 25.70 -3.68 10.15
N GLN A 305 24.49 -3.98 10.62
CA GLN A 305 23.53 -3.02 11.15
C GLN A 305 23.45 -2.99 12.68
N HIS A 306 24.33 -3.71 13.41
CA HIS A 306 24.19 -3.88 14.86
C HIS A 306 24.23 -2.57 15.68
N ASN A 307 24.81 -1.51 15.15
CA ASN A 307 24.83 -0.17 15.75
C ASN A 307 23.84 0.81 15.09
N SER A 308 22.98 0.33 14.18
CA SER A 308 22.08 1.21 13.46
C SER A 308 20.93 1.70 14.35
N THR A 309 20.71 3.01 14.33
CA THR A 309 19.58 3.68 14.96
C THR A 309 18.43 3.95 13.99
N THR A 310 18.57 3.57 12.72
CA THR A 310 17.60 3.83 11.66
C THR A 310 17.01 2.57 11.05
N GLN A 311 17.79 1.49 10.94
CA GLN A 311 17.33 0.21 10.43
C GLN A 311 16.59 -0.57 11.51
N ASN A 312 15.40 -1.05 11.19
CA ASN A 312 14.50 -1.69 12.15
C ASN A 312 14.67 -3.21 12.12
N LYS A 313 14.90 -3.81 13.27
CA LYS A 313 14.89 -5.26 13.46
C LYS A 313 13.47 -5.80 13.56
N GLN A 314 12.58 -5.04 14.21
CA GLN A 314 11.21 -5.46 14.48
C GLN A 314 10.28 -4.26 14.50
N LEU A 315 9.10 -4.45 13.94
CA LEU A 315 7.98 -3.52 13.99
C LEU A 315 6.71 -4.26 14.35
N TRP A 316 5.85 -3.66 15.16
CA TRP A 316 4.48 -4.11 15.30
C TRP A 316 3.55 -2.92 15.49
N GLN A 317 2.30 -3.12 15.13
CA GLN A 317 1.27 -2.08 15.20
C GLN A 317 -0.10 -2.71 15.33
N GLY A 318 -0.92 -2.18 16.22
CA GLY A 318 -2.33 -2.50 16.33
C GLY A 318 -3.19 -1.28 16.08
N TRP A 319 -4.37 -1.45 15.50
CA TRP A 319 -5.33 -0.37 15.34
C TRP A 319 -6.75 -0.86 15.44
N ALA A 320 -7.60 0.04 15.90
CA ALA A 320 -9.03 -0.16 15.96
C ALA A 320 -9.74 1.08 15.45
N ASN A 321 -10.71 0.90 14.56
CA ASN A 321 -11.46 2.01 14.00
C ASN A 321 -12.96 1.73 13.95
N THR A 322 -13.72 2.81 13.82
CA THR A 322 -15.15 2.78 13.52
C THR A 322 -15.44 3.79 12.41
N MET A 323 -16.15 3.32 11.39
CA MET A 323 -16.61 4.12 10.27
C MET A 323 -18.12 4.29 10.35
N TYR A 324 -18.60 5.50 10.11
CA TYR A 324 -20.00 5.86 10.08
C TYR A 324 -20.35 6.50 8.74
N ASN A 325 -21.33 5.93 8.04
CA ASN A 325 -21.87 6.46 6.79
C ASN A 325 -23.30 6.97 7.04
N PRO A 326 -23.48 8.22 7.51
CA PRO A 326 -24.82 8.78 7.77
C PRO A 326 -25.68 8.83 6.49
N TYR A 327 -25.01 9.13 5.37
CA TYR A 327 -25.55 9.10 4.02
C TYR A 327 -24.55 8.41 3.11
N LYS A 328 -25.01 7.82 2.02
CA LYS A 328 -24.17 7.00 1.12
C LYS A 328 -22.84 7.64 0.72
N PRO A 329 -22.75 8.93 0.30
CA PRO A 329 -21.50 9.54 -0.13
C PRO A 329 -20.59 10.00 1.01
N ILE A 330 -21.05 10.00 2.27
CA ILE A 330 -20.31 10.55 3.40
C ILE A 330 -19.78 9.43 4.28
N THR A 331 -18.49 9.52 4.63
CA THR A 331 -17.85 8.68 5.63
C THR A 331 -17.23 9.55 6.72
N LEU A 332 -17.60 9.28 7.97
CA LEU A 332 -16.92 9.79 9.16
C LEU A 332 -16.22 8.63 9.83
N GLY A 333 -15.00 8.84 10.32
CA GLY A 333 -14.24 7.76 10.94
C GLY A 333 -13.37 8.25 12.08
N VAL A 334 -13.17 7.36 13.05
CA VAL A 334 -12.23 7.53 14.16
C VAL A 334 -11.38 6.27 14.28
N GLU A 335 -10.11 6.43 14.64
CA GLU A 335 -9.17 5.33 14.75
C GLU A 335 -8.19 5.57 15.87
N TYR A 336 -7.86 4.52 16.61
CA TYR A 336 -6.75 4.50 17.53
C TYR A 336 -5.67 3.56 17.03
N VAL A 337 -4.42 4.02 17.06
CA VAL A 337 -3.25 3.27 16.61
C VAL A 337 -2.20 3.28 17.70
N TYR A 338 -1.65 2.11 18.00
CA TYR A 338 -0.48 1.96 18.86
C TYR A 338 0.49 0.98 18.23
N GLY A 339 1.77 1.32 18.24
CA GLY A 339 2.82 0.44 17.75
C GLY A 339 4.20 0.81 18.23
N GLU A 340 5.14 -0.09 18.00
CA GLU A 340 6.52 0.07 18.40
C GLU A 340 7.47 -0.37 17.31
N ARG A 341 8.60 0.31 17.21
CA ARG A 341 9.75 -0.15 16.45
C ARG A 341 10.92 -0.45 17.38
N GLU A 342 11.69 -1.46 17.01
CA GLU A 342 12.97 -1.77 17.61
C GLU A 342 14.05 -1.72 16.53
N THR A 343 15.05 -0.89 16.71
CA THR A 343 16.20 -0.81 15.82
C THR A 343 17.19 -1.94 16.07
N PHE A 344 18.13 -2.17 15.14
CA PHE A 344 19.12 -3.23 15.30
C PHE A 344 20.06 -2.98 16.52
N ASP A 345 20.20 -1.74 16.95
CA ASP A 345 20.95 -1.42 18.17
C ASP A 345 20.17 -1.69 19.47
N GLY A 346 18.94 -2.20 19.38
CA GLY A 346 18.10 -2.58 20.52
C GLY A 346 17.28 -1.43 21.14
N ARG A 347 17.26 -0.26 20.53
CA ARG A 347 16.47 0.89 21.01
C ARG A 347 15.05 0.85 20.43
N ASN A 348 14.12 1.45 21.17
CA ASN A 348 12.70 1.44 20.82
C ASN A 348 12.17 2.82 20.47
N GLY A 349 11.17 2.88 19.61
CA GLY A 349 10.35 4.05 19.35
C GLY A 349 8.87 3.67 19.38
N VAL A 350 8.02 4.61 19.73
CA VAL A 350 6.57 4.39 19.91
C VAL A 350 5.78 5.30 19.00
N ASP A 351 4.77 4.72 18.34
CA ASP A 351 3.70 5.45 17.66
C ASP A 351 2.41 5.25 18.45
N ASN A 352 1.77 6.34 18.85
CA ASN A 352 0.55 6.33 19.66
C ASN A 352 -0.30 7.52 19.23
N ARG A 353 -1.40 7.25 18.52
CA ARG A 353 -2.20 8.31 17.89
C ARG A 353 -3.68 8.01 17.79
N PHE A 354 -4.46 9.09 17.71
CA PHE A 354 -5.85 9.07 17.29
C PHE A 354 -5.97 9.72 15.93
N ASN A 355 -6.67 9.06 15.00
CA ASN A 355 -6.95 9.56 13.68
C ASN A 355 -8.45 9.80 13.50
N MET A 356 -8.80 10.82 12.71
CA MET A 356 -10.18 11.16 12.36
C MET A 356 -10.26 11.50 10.88
N ILE A 357 -11.36 11.12 10.24
CA ILE A 357 -11.64 11.50 8.85
C ILE A 357 -13.07 11.99 8.68
N ALA A 358 -13.24 12.86 7.70
CA ALA A 358 -14.50 13.18 7.05
C ALA A 358 -14.26 13.13 5.54
N SER A 359 -15.03 12.30 4.83
CA SER A 359 -14.85 12.05 3.40
C SER A 359 -16.18 12.16 2.67
N TYR A 360 -16.14 12.73 1.49
CA TYR A 360 -17.25 12.78 0.54
C TYR A 360 -16.83 12.14 -0.76
N ASP A 361 -17.50 11.05 -1.12
CA ASP A 361 -17.26 10.30 -2.36
C ASP A 361 -18.15 10.82 -3.49
N PHE A 362 -17.59 10.94 -4.68
CA PHE A 362 -18.33 11.37 -5.87
C PHE A 362 -18.10 10.43 -7.07
#